data_6f7f74e883d272c1696a0cac6b41a550
#
_entry.id   6f7f74e883d272c1696a0cac6b41a550
#
_cell.length_a   1.000
_cell.length_b   1.000
_cell.length_c   1.000
_cell.angle_alpha   90.00
_cell.angle_beta   90.00
_cell.angle_gamma   90.00
#
_symmetry.space_group_name_H-M   'P 1'
#
loop_
_entity.id
_entity.type
_entity.pdbx_description
1 polymer ?
#
loop_
_entity_poly.entity_id
_entity_poly.type
_entity_poly.pdbx_seq_one_letter_code
_entity_poly.pdbx_strand_id
1 'polypeptide(L)'
;VRILIGGYRPYEIGIFKPDQKEVTVLKAFIRNKLLEYIDEGAEWFIIQGYTGIELYAAEEIIRLKEAHYDISLGVLMPFHQFDDRYNEMDQALLQKVLAESDFKDYIYKQPYSNPGMFKHINRFLISNTDGALIFFDEEADAKVRFLYNAILEFSGENPYNIERIQFDEINSFIDSGFDN
;
A
#
# COMPACT_ATOMS: atom_id res chain seq x y z
N VAL A 1 -13.28 -10.35 -0.39
CA VAL A 1 -13.07 -8.90 -0.25
C VAL A 1 -11.63 -8.56 -0.60
N ARG A 2 -11.46 -7.59 -1.46
CA ARG A 2 -10.15 -7.10 -1.93
C ARG A 2 -9.90 -5.71 -1.37
N ILE A 3 -8.77 -5.54 -0.69
CA ILE A 3 -8.41 -4.28 -0.04
C ILE A 3 -7.21 -3.67 -0.76
N LEU A 4 -7.39 -2.44 -1.25
CA LEU A 4 -6.32 -1.65 -1.85
C LEU A 4 -5.51 -0.98 -0.74
N ILE A 5 -4.18 -1.03 -0.82
CA ILE A 5 -3.31 -0.36 0.14
C ILE A 5 -2.49 0.70 -0.59
N GLY A 6 -2.45 1.89 -0.03
CA GLY A 6 -1.66 2.99 -0.54
C GLY A 6 -1.14 3.87 0.58
N GLY A 7 -0.12 4.65 0.29
CA GLY A 7 0.45 5.52 1.32
C GLY A 7 1.73 6.21 0.88
N TYR A 8 2.45 6.70 1.87
CA TYR A 8 3.66 7.49 1.69
C TYR A 8 4.83 6.67 1.16
N ARG A 9 5.67 7.32 0.36
CA ARG A 9 7.01 6.84 0.07
C ARG A 9 7.93 7.20 1.23
N PRO A 10 9.05 6.47 1.42
CA PRO A 10 9.89 6.68 2.61
C PRO A 10 10.35 8.12 2.77
N TYR A 11 10.83 8.76 1.70
CA TYR A 11 11.37 10.12 1.77
C TYR A 11 10.30 11.17 2.14
N GLU A 12 9.02 10.87 1.87
CA GLU A 12 7.92 11.78 2.19
C GLU A 12 7.64 11.86 3.69
N ILE A 13 8.12 10.89 4.45
CA ILE A 13 7.93 10.82 5.91
C ILE A 13 9.25 10.67 6.66
N GLY A 14 10.36 11.11 6.06
CA GLY A 14 11.65 11.19 6.74
C GLY A 14 12.36 9.86 6.92
N ILE A 15 12.04 8.85 6.13
CA ILE A 15 12.70 7.55 6.17
C ILE A 15 13.72 7.48 5.03
N PHE A 16 15.00 7.29 5.39
CA PHE A 16 16.11 7.28 4.43
C PHE A 16 16.92 5.98 4.47
N LYS A 17 16.67 5.12 5.46
CA LYS A 17 17.35 3.84 5.63
C LYS A 17 16.35 2.76 5.98
N PRO A 18 16.51 1.52 5.46
CA PRO A 18 15.55 0.45 5.73
C PRO A 18 15.55 -0.03 7.18
N ASP A 19 16.61 0.24 7.93
CA ASP A 19 16.75 -0.17 9.33
C ASP A 19 16.34 0.92 10.33
N GLN A 20 15.78 2.04 9.87
CA GLN A 20 15.29 3.07 10.79
C GLN A 20 14.18 2.53 11.68
N LYS A 21 14.13 3.02 12.93
CA LYS A 21 13.15 2.62 13.91
C LYS A 21 11.71 2.80 13.42
N GLU A 22 11.47 3.88 12.66
CA GLU A 22 10.16 4.21 12.10
C GLU A 22 9.63 3.10 11.18
N VAL A 23 10.51 2.41 10.46
CA VAL A 23 10.13 1.30 9.58
C VAL A 23 9.58 0.14 10.42
N THR A 24 10.24 -0.19 11.51
CA THR A 24 9.79 -1.25 12.43
C THR A 24 8.40 -0.92 13.00
N VAL A 25 8.20 0.32 13.43
CA VAL A 25 6.91 0.80 13.95
C VAL A 25 5.82 0.68 12.91
N LEU A 26 6.09 1.19 11.71
CA LEU A 26 5.11 1.16 10.62
C LEU A 26 4.73 -0.27 10.23
N LYS A 27 5.71 -1.15 10.13
CA LYS A 27 5.44 -2.56 9.80
C LYS A 27 4.58 -3.23 10.87
N ALA A 28 4.85 -2.97 12.14
CA ALA A 28 4.05 -3.52 13.24
C ALA A 28 2.62 -2.99 13.19
N PHE A 29 2.45 -1.69 12.95
CA PHE A 29 1.13 -1.08 12.80
C PHE A 29 0.37 -1.68 11.62
N ILE A 30 1.04 -1.77 10.47
CA ILE A 30 0.45 -2.35 9.26
C ILE A 30 0.02 -3.79 9.49
N ARG A 31 0.88 -4.61 10.12
CA ARG A 31 0.54 -6.00 10.44
C ARG A 31 -0.73 -6.08 11.28
N ASN A 32 -0.83 -5.22 12.28
CA ASN A 32 -2.02 -5.18 13.13
C ASN A 32 -3.28 -4.86 12.33
N LYS A 33 -3.20 -3.91 11.42
CA LYS A 33 -4.32 -3.55 10.53
C LYS A 33 -4.68 -4.70 9.57
N LEU A 34 -3.67 -5.35 9.00
CA LEU A 34 -3.91 -6.50 8.13
C LEU A 34 -4.67 -7.61 8.86
N LEU A 35 -4.30 -7.89 10.11
CA LEU A 35 -4.99 -8.89 10.92
C LEU A 35 -6.45 -8.51 11.17
N GLU A 36 -6.73 -7.24 11.41
CA GLU A 36 -8.11 -6.74 11.55
C GLU A 36 -8.93 -7.01 10.27
N TYR A 37 -8.35 -6.69 9.11
CA TYR A 37 -9.01 -6.93 7.82
C TYR A 37 -9.23 -8.42 7.56
N ILE A 38 -8.28 -9.26 7.91
CA ILE A 38 -8.38 -10.71 7.76
C ILE A 38 -9.55 -11.24 8.59
N ASP A 39 -9.66 -10.78 9.85
CA ASP A 39 -10.76 -11.14 10.73
C ASP A 39 -12.13 -10.73 10.16
N GLU A 40 -12.17 -9.66 9.39
CA GLU A 40 -13.38 -9.17 8.73
C GLU A 40 -13.64 -9.82 7.37
N GLY A 41 -12.79 -10.75 6.94
CA GLY A 41 -13.01 -11.53 5.72
C GLY A 41 -12.23 -11.07 4.49
N ALA A 42 -11.21 -10.24 4.66
CA ALA A 42 -10.36 -9.85 3.53
C ALA A 42 -9.56 -11.06 3.01
N GLU A 43 -9.58 -11.25 1.71
CA GLU A 43 -8.91 -12.37 1.05
C GLU A 43 -7.74 -11.91 0.18
N TRP A 44 -7.85 -10.71 -0.39
CA TRP A 44 -6.85 -10.13 -1.27
C TRP A 44 -6.42 -8.76 -0.78
N PHE A 45 -5.12 -8.54 -0.81
CA PHE A 45 -4.54 -7.20 -0.62
C PHE A 45 -3.86 -6.81 -1.92
N ILE A 46 -4.14 -5.60 -2.40
CA ILE A 46 -3.68 -5.10 -3.69
C ILE A 46 -2.79 -3.88 -3.48
N ILE A 47 -1.62 -3.89 -4.11
CA ILE A 47 -0.68 -2.76 -4.11
C ILE A 47 -0.24 -2.47 -5.55
N GLN A 48 0.41 -1.33 -5.75
CA GLN A 48 1.00 -0.98 -7.04
C GLN A 48 2.50 -1.32 -7.13
N GLY A 49 3.18 -1.43 -5.99
CA GLY A 49 4.61 -1.72 -5.94
C GLY A 49 5.47 -0.50 -5.64
N TYR A 50 4.87 0.59 -5.16
CA TYR A 50 5.65 1.76 -4.73
C TYR A 50 6.36 1.48 -3.41
N THR A 51 7.53 2.10 -3.24
CA THR A 51 8.30 2.02 -1.99
C THR A 51 7.53 2.67 -0.84
N GLY A 52 7.93 2.37 0.38
CA GLY A 52 7.28 2.88 1.59
C GLY A 52 6.14 1.99 2.04
N ILE A 53 5.02 2.60 2.36
CA ILE A 53 3.86 1.90 2.96
C ILE A 53 3.46 0.65 2.15
N GLU A 54 3.41 0.74 0.83
CA GLU A 54 2.98 -0.38 0.00
C GLU A 54 3.92 -1.58 0.10
N LEU A 55 5.23 -1.38 -0.06
CA LEU A 55 6.18 -2.47 0.04
C LEU A 55 6.36 -2.97 1.48
N TYR A 56 6.22 -2.10 2.50
CA TYR A 56 6.18 -2.54 3.90
C TYR A 56 4.98 -3.47 4.13
N ALA A 57 3.82 -3.08 3.60
CA ALA A 57 2.63 -3.91 3.69
C ALA A 57 2.82 -5.26 2.99
N ALA A 58 3.43 -5.23 1.80
CA ALA A 58 3.71 -6.45 1.04
C ALA A 58 4.59 -7.42 1.84
N GLU A 59 5.63 -6.91 2.51
CA GLU A 59 6.48 -7.75 3.34
C GLU A 59 5.70 -8.39 4.49
N GLU A 60 4.81 -7.64 5.13
CA GLU A 60 3.98 -8.18 6.22
C GLU A 60 2.94 -9.18 5.70
N ILE A 61 2.36 -8.94 4.52
CA ILE A 61 1.46 -9.89 3.88
C ILE A 61 2.18 -11.20 3.59
N ILE A 62 3.40 -11.14 3.07
CA ILE A 62 4.20 -12.32 2.78
C ILE A 62 4.47 -13.10 4.08
N ARG A 63 4.82 -12.42 5.18
CA ARG A 63 5.03 -13.06 6.48
C ARG A 63 3.77 -13.74 7.00
N LEU A 64 2.61 -13.12 6.81
CA LEU A 64 1.33 -13.71 7.21
C LEU A 64 1.01 -14.94 6.38
N LYS A 65 1.30 -14.93 5.08
CA LYS A 65 1.16 -16.10 4.22
C LYS A 65 2.06 -17.24 4.69
N GLU A 66 3.30 -16.94 5.04
CA GLU A 66 4.24 -17.91 5.61
C GLU A 66 3.74 -18.49 6.94
N ALA A 67 3.00 -17.71 7.70
CA ALA A 67 2.35 -18.14 8.94
C ALA A 67 1.00 -18.83 8.69
N HIS A 68 0.71 -19.19 7.45
CA HIS A 68 -0.46 -19.96 7.02
C HIS A 68 -1.80 -19.23 7.09
N TYR A 69 -1.79 -17.89 7.05
CA TYR A 69 -3.02 -17.13 6.82
C TYR A 69 -3.46 -17.31 5.36
N ASP A 70 -4.74 -17.52 5.17
CA ASP A 70 -5.31 -17.75 3.83
C ASP A 70 -5.63 -16.41 3.15
N ILE A 71 -4.60 -15.74 2.70
CA ILE A 71 -4.69 -14.44 2.02
C ILE A 71 -3.81 -14.46 0.78
N SER A 72 -4.10 -13.52 -0.13
CA SER A 72 -3.37 -13.39 -1.39
C SER A 72 -2.89 -11.95 -1.59
N LEU A 73 -1.76 -11.82 -2.27
CA LEU A 73 -1.16 -10.54 -2.62
C LEU A 73 -1.25 -10.33 -4.13
N GLY A 74 -1.86 -9.22 -4.54
CA GLY A 74 -1.88 -8.79 -5.93
C GLY A 74 -1.05 -7.52 -6.11
N VAL A 75 -0.24 -7.47 -7.17
CA VAL A 75 0.57 -6.30 -7.50
C VAL A 75 0.15 -5.81 -8.89
N LEU A 76 -0.51 -4.65 -8.91
CA LEU A 76 -0.97 -4.01 -10.16
C LEU A 76 -0.07 -2.81 -10.42
N MET A 77 1.03 -3.04 -11.11
CA MET A 77 2.03 -2.00 -11.40
C MET A 77 1.44 -0.96 -12.36
N PRO A 78 1.71 0.33 -12.14
CA PRO A 78 1.03 1.39 -12.91
C PRO A 78 1.38 1.40 -14.40
N PHE A 79 2.66 1.32 -14.75
CA PHE A 79 3.15 1.34 -16.14
C PHE A 79 4.58 0.81 -16.16
N HIS A 80 5.07 0.48 -17.35
CA HIS A 80 6.45 0.01 -17.49
C HIS A 80 7.42 1.08 -17.02
N GLN A 81 8.50 0.66 -16.38
CA GLN A 81 9.58 1.53 -15.92
C GLN A 81 9.18 2.47 -14.77
N PHE A 82 8.07 2.21 -14.08
CA PHE A 82 7.68 3.02 -12.93
C PHE A 82 8.73 2.98 -11.82
N ASP A 83 9.55 1.93 -11.79
CA ASP A 83 10.57 1.66 -10.79
C ASP A 83 12.00 2.03 -11.23
N ASP A 84 12.13 2.77 -12.32
CA ASP A 84 13.45 3.11 -12.89
C ASP A 84 14.39 3.84 -11.93
N ARG A 85 13.82 4.58 -10.98
CA ARG A 85 14.61 5.34 -10.02
C ARG A 85 14.85 4.62 -8.70
N TYR A 86 14.42 3.38 -8.60
CA TYR A 86 14.66 2.59 -7.39
C TYR A 86 16.15 2.27 -7.28
N ASN A 87 16.70 2.38 -6.05
CA ASN A 87 18.05 1.92 -5.78
C ASN A 87 18.10 0.38 -5.76
N GLU A 88 19.30 -0.19 -5.60
CA GLU A 88 19.47 -1.65 -5.62
C GLU A 88 18.63 -2.36 -4.56
N MET A 89 18.53 -1.81 -3.35
CA MET A 89 17.77 -2.41 -2.27
C MET A 89 16.26 -2.39 -2.57
N ASP A 90 15.76 -1.28 -3.07
CA ASP A 90 14.35 -1.15 -3.43
C ASP A 90 14.00 -2.05 -4.60
N GLN A 91 14.89 -2.17 -5.59
CA GLN A 91 14.70 -3.11 -6.70
C GLN A 91 14.67 -4.57 -6.21
N ALA A 92 15.59 -4.92 -5.33
CA ALA A 92 15.62 -6.27 -4.76
C ALA A 92 14.34 -6.58 -3.98
N LEU A 93 13.85 -5.62 -3.21
CA LEU A 93 12.61 -5.77 -2.47
C LEU A 93 11.40 -5.93 -3.40
N LEU A 94 11.31 -5.08 -4.43
CA LEU A 94 10.24 -5.20 -5.42
C LEU A 94 10.25 -6.56 -6.09
N GLN A 95 11.44 -7.04 -6.51
CA GLN A 95 11.56 -8.36 -7.15
C GLN A 95 11.14 -9.48 -6.22
N LYS A 96 11.50 -9.41 -4.94
CA LYS A 96 11.06 -10.37 -3.94
C LYS A 96 9.53 -10.37 -3.80
N VAL A 97 8.95 -9.20 -3.70
CA VAL A 97 7.49 -9.04 -3.59
C VAL A 97 6.78 -9.60 -4.82
N LEU A 98 7.29 -9.32 -6.01
CA LEU A 98 6.72 -9.84 -7.24
C LEU A 98 6.82 -11.37 -7.32
N ALA A 99 7.94 -11.93 -6.89
CA ALA A 99 8.14 -13.40 -6.87
C ALA A 99 7.17 -14.09 -5.91
N GLU A 100 6.83 -13.46 -4.79
CA GLU A 100 5.95 -14.01 -3.77
C GLU A 100 4.47 -13.63 -3.98
N SER A 101 4.17 -12.78 -4.97
CA SER A 101 2.80 -12.36 -5.24
C SER A 101 1.99 -13.50 -5.86
N ASP A 102 0.70 -13.48 -5.61
CA ASP A 102 -0.25 -14.46 -6.17
C ASP A 102 -0.78 -13.99 -7.52
N PHE A 103 -0.74 -12.70 -7.77
CA PHE A 103 -1.09 -12.10 -9.06
C PHE A 103 -0.22 -10.86 -9.26
N LYS A 104 0.27 -10.67 -10.49
CA LYS A 104 1.00 -9.47 -10.87
C LYS A 104 0.76 -9.15 -12.34
N ASP A 105 0.55 -7.88 -12.64
CA ASP A 105 0.45 -7.38 -14.02
C ASP A 105 0.69 -5.87 -14.01
N TYR A 106 0.85 -5.30 -15.20
CA TYR A 106 0.86 -3.86 -15.41
C TYR A 106 -0.52 -3.38 -15.80
N ILE A 107 -0.95 -2.24 -15.25
CA ILE A 107 -2.19 -1.59 -15.65
C ILE A 107 -2.02 -1.02 -17.07
N TYR A 108 -0.91 -0.32 -17.32
CA TYR A 108 -0.49 0.10 -18.65
C TYR A 108 0.72 -0.70 -19.08
N LYS A 109 0.62 -1.39 -20.20
CA LYS A 109 1.73 -2.19 -20.75
C LYS A 109 2.61 -1.33 -21.68
N GLN A 110 2.94 -0.14 -21.20
CA GLN A 110 3.79 0.84 -21.86
C GLN A 110 4.38 1.78 -20.82
N PRO A 111 5.47 2.51 -21.13
CA PRO A 111 6.01 3.52 -20.21
C PRO A 111 5.07 4.70 -20.02
N TYR A 112 5.32 5.48 -18.97
CA TYR A 112 4.58 6.70 -18.72
C TYR A 112 4.62 7.65 -19.94
N SER A 113 3.48 8.19 -20.31
CA SER A 113 3.37 9.09 -21.47
C SER A 113 2.68 10.42 -21.15
N ASN A 114 1.71 10.43 -20.24
CA ASN A 114 0.97 11.67 -19.92
C ASN A 114 0.27 11.56 -18.55
N PRO A 115 -0.04 12.70 -17.91
CA PRO A 115 -0.69 12.72 -16.60
C PRO A 115 -2.07 12.06 -16.54
N GLY A 116 -2.78 11.99 -17.66
CA GLY A 116 -4.10 11.34 -17.73
C GLY A 116 -4.05 9.86 -17.39
N MET A 117 -2.88 9.23 -17.50
CA MET A 117 -2.71 7.82 -17.14
C MET A 117 -3.02 7.60 -15.66
N PHE A 118 -2.63 8.50 -14.76
CA PHE A 118 -2.89 8.37 -13.34
C PHE A 118 -4.38 8.32 -13.01
N LYS A 119 -5.19 9.10 -13.72
CA LYS A 119 -6.64 9.08 -13.54
C LYS A 119 -7.22 7.71 -13.89
N HIS A 120 -6.76 7.12 -14.99
CA HIS A 120 -7.20 5.80 -15.41
C HIS A 120 -6.69 4.71 -14.47
N ILE A 121 -5.45 4.82 -14.01
CA ILE A 121 -4.86 3.88 -13.04
C ILE A 121 -5.69 3.87 -11.76
N ASN A 122 -5.97 5.04 -11.20
CA ASN A 122 -6.76 5.15 -9.98
C ASN A 122 -8.15 4.53 -10.17
N ARG A 123 -8.80 4.81 -11.29
CA ARG A 123 -10.11 4.24 -11.59
C ARG A 123 -10.06 2.72 -11.71
N PHE A 124 -9.01 2.20 -12.35
CA PHE A 124 -8.81 0.75 -12.49
C PHE A 124 -8.64 0.08 -11.12
N LEU A 125 -7.80 0.66 -10.27
CA LEU A 125 -7.55 0.15 -8.92
C LEU A 125 -8.83 0.13 -8.08
N ILE A 126 -9.58 1.22 -8.09
CA ILE A 126 -10.82 1.34 -7.33
C ILE A 126 -11.86 0.34 -7.83
N SER A 127 -12.01 0.21 -9.15
CA SER A 127 -12.99 -0.71 -9.76
C SER A 127 -12.70 -2.18 -9.49
N ASN A 128 -11.48 -2.52 -9.14
CA ASN A 128 -11.05 -3.90 -8.90
C ASN A 128 -10.87 -4.24 -7.42
N THR A 129 -11.29 -3.34 -6.53
CA THR A 129 -11.21 -3.53 -5.08
C THR A 129 -12.54 -3.20 -4.43
N ASP A 130 -12.71 -3.62 -3.18
CA ASP A 130 -13.96 -3.42 -2.43
C ASP A 130 -13.80 -2.37 -1.33
N GLY A 131 -12.57 -2.05 -1.00
CA GLY A 131 -12.23 -1.04 -0.01
C GLY A 131 -10.76 -0.71 -0.07
N ALA A 132 -10.34 0.27 0.72
CA ALA A 132 -8.96 0.74 0.73
C ALA A 132 -8.50 1.12 2.13
N LEU A 133 -7.24 0.81 2.41
CA LEU A 133 -6.49 1.26 3.57
C LEU A 133 -5.44 2.24 3.06
N ILE A 134 -5.63 3.53 3.36
CA ILE A 134 -4.79 4.60 2.83
C ILE A 134 -4.11 5.35 3.97
N PHE A 135 -2.78 5.35 3.95
CA PHE A 135 -1.97 6.11 4.90
C PHE A 135 -1.80 7.52 4.34
N PHE A 136 -2.59 8.45 4.81
CA PHE A 136 -2.54 9.83 4.38
C PHE A 136 -3.02 10.77 5.49
N ASP A 137 -2.20 11.77 5.80
CA ASP A 137 -2.50 12.82 6.77
C ASP A 137 -2.42 14.16 6.02
N GLU A 138 -3.45 14.99 6.14
CA GLU A 138 -3.50 16.27 5.44
C GLU A 138 -2.39 17.22 5.87
N GLU A 139 -1.85 17.04 7.07
CA GLU A 139 -0.71 17.83 7.55
C GLU A 139 0.60 17.46 6.87
N ALA A 140 0.66 16.30 6.20
CA ALA A 140 1.81 15.84 5.44
C ALA A 140 1.38 15.47 4.03
N ASP A 141 1.28 16.45 3.16
CA ASP A 141 0.83 16.27 1.79
C ASP A 141 1.82 15.42 0.99
N ALA A 142 1.28 14.57 0.12
CA ALA A 142 2.05 13.65 -0.69
C ALA A 142 1.24 13.17 -1.90
N LYS A 143 1.90 12.44 -2.80
CA LYS A 143 1.27 11.97 -4.04
C LYS A 143 0.07 11.05 -3.81
N VAL A 144 0.03 10.34 -2.68
CA VAL A 144 -1.10 9.46 -2.34
C VAL A 144 -2.41 10.23 -2.21
N ARG A 145 -2.34 11.55 -2.00
CA ARG A 145 -3.54 12.40 -1.96
C ARG A 145 -4.42 12.23 -3.19
N PHE A 146 -3.82 12.09 -4.36
CA PHE A 146 -4.59 11.97 -5.60
C PHE A 146 -5.42 10.69 -5.63
N LEU A 147 -4.83 9.57 -5.19
CA LEU A 147 -5.55 8.32 -5.05
C LEU A 147 -6.64 8.43 -3.99
N TYR A 148 -6.31 9.01 -2.84
CA TYR A 148 -7.26 9.21 -1.74
C TYR A 148 -8.48 10.02 -2.21
N ASN A 149 -8.25 11.13 -2.91
CA ASN A 149 -9.33 11.96 -3.42
C ASN A 149 -10.19 11.23 -4.45
N ALA A 150 -9.58 10.43 -5.33
CA ALA A 150 -10.33 9.62 -6.29
C ALA A 150 -11.22 8.60 -5.59
N ILE A 151 -10.74 7.99 -4.50
CA ILE A 151 -11.52 7.05 -3.71
C ILE A 151 -12.69 7.76 -3.01
N LEU A 152 -12.46 8.94 -2.44
CA LEU A 152 -13.53 9.73 -1.80
C LEU A 152 -14.64 10.06 -2.79
N GLU A 153 -14.28 10.49 -3.98
CA GLU A 153 -15.25 10.82 -5.03
C GLU A 153 -16.08 9.59 -5.42
N PHE A 154 -15.40 8.45 -5.61
CA PHE A 154 -16.08 7.20 -5.94
C PHE A 154 -17.01 6.73 -4.82
N SER A 155 -16.56 6.79 -3.56
CA SER A 155 -17.32 6.32 -2.41
C SER A 155 -18.56 7.19 -2.10
N GLY A 156 -18.60 8.41 -2.64
CA GLY A 156 -19.78 9.28 -2.51
C GLY A 156 -20.98 8.76 -3.27
N GLU A 157 -20.79 7.93 -4.29
CA GLU A 157 -21.84 7.41 -5.16
C GLU A 157 -21.92 5.88 -5.18
N ASN A 158 -20.92 5.20 -4.61
CA ASN A 158 -20.83 3.74 -4.66
C ASN A 158 -20.44 3.18 -3.29
N PRO A 159 -20.90 1.97 -2.93
CA PRO A 159 -20.47 1.33 -1.70
C PRO A 159 -18.98 0.95 -1.82
N TYR A 160 -18.16 1.62 -1.03
CA TYR A 160 -16.71 1.40 -1.01
C TYR A 160 -16.18 1.84 0.36
N ASN A 161 -15.58 0.93 1.09
CA ASN A 161 -15.04 1.22 2.41
C ASN A 161 -13.64 1.82 2.30
N ILE A 162 -13.48 3.04 2.85
CA ILE A 162 -12.17 3.68 2.92
C ILE A 162 -11.78 3.87 4.38
N GLU A 163 -10.60 3.40 4.74
CA GLU A 163 -10.00 3.69 6.03
C GLU A 163 -8.74 4.54 5.79
N ARG A 164 -8.75 5.76 6.33
CA ARG A 164 -7.61 6.66 6.25
C ARG A 164 -6.84 6.62 7.56
N ILE A 165 -5.55 6.31 7.50
CA ILE A 165 -4.67 6.29 8.65
C ILE A 165 -3.92 7.60 8.71
N GLN A 166 -4.04 8.29 9.85
CA GLN A 166 -3.33 9.52 10.15
C GLN A 166 -2.23 9.25 11.19
N PHE A 167 -1.30 10.17 11.34
CA PHE A 167 -0.16 9.98 12.24
C PHE A 167 -0.55 9.81 13.69
N ASP A 168 -1.64 10.43 14.15
CA ASP A 168 -2.08 10.28 15.53
C ASP A 168 -2.48 8.84 15.86
N GLU A 169 -3.02 8.09 14.92
CA GLU A 169 -3.32 6.67 15.12
C GLU A 169 -2.05 5.85 15.31
N ILE A 170 -1.02 6.15 14.52
CA ILE A 170 0.29 5.48 14.62
C ILE A 170 0.94 5.83 15.95
N ASN A 171 0.88 7.10 16.35
CA ASN A 171 1.41 7.55 17.64
C ASN A 171 0.69 6.88 18.82
N SER A 172 -0.63 6.74 18.73
CA SER A 172 -1.40 6.04 19.76
C SER A 172 -1.01 4.56 19.86
N PHE A 173 -0.72 3.93 18.74
CA PHE A 173 -0.24 2.55 18.68
C PHE A 173 1.13 2.41 19.39
N ILE A 174 2.04 3.36 19.14
CA ILE A 174 3.34 3.40 19.82
C ILE A 174 3.14 3.55 21.33
N ASP A 175 2.28 4.49 21.74
CA ASP A 175 2.01 4.77 23.16
C ASP A 175 1.35 3.60 23.87
N SER A 176 0.68 2.71 23.16
CA SER A 176 0.05 1.52 23.76
C SER A 176 1.05 0.39 24.05
N GLY A 177 2.34 0.60 23.74
CA GLY A 177 3.40 -0.32 24.14
C GLY A 177 3.75 -1.39 23.13
N PHE A 178 3.61 -1.11 21.85
CA PHE A 178 4.00 -2.06 20.82
C PHE A 178 5.49 -2.49 20.93
N ASP A 179 6.32 -1.66 21.55
CA ASP A 179 7.77 -1.89 21.75
C ASP A 179 8.12 -3.07 22.64
N ASN A 180 7.18 -3.74 23.20
CA ASN A 180 7.41 -4.83 24.15
C ASN A 180 7.92 -6.11 23.49
#